data_fc276b07ec18685b3d766ffc0d9fecc3
#
_entry.id   fc276b07ec18685b3d766ffc0d9fecc3
#
_cell.length_a   1.000
_cell.length_b   1.000
_cell.length_c   1.000
_cell.angle_alpha   90.00
_cell.angle_beta   90.00
_cell.angle_gamma   90.00
#
_symmetry.space_group_name_H-M   'P 1'
#
loop_
_entity.id
_entity.type
_entity.pdbx_description
1 polymer ?
#
loop_
_entity_poly.entity_id
_entity_poly.type
_entity_poly.pdbx_seq_one_letter_code
_entity_poly.pdbx_strand_id
1 'polypeptide(L)'
;MGTFCALRNSLMISISDTMTIFSIVAVIILFGFAADQLFKRRKIPPFFFLILLGIIIGPVLGIFSSQEILPAAGVLGELTLIMVLFYGGMDIKLKTLLSGGSRIVLQVALYVGLGVTAITAIAVVFLGWPLYEALIFGSIVGGETTAAVVIPLSRSIGLKEKSVVFLTIEAALNSVVTVILFVTFIGLYQTGSFSISSAVNSIASNFSIAIFMGILLSMAWLYMLNYFKKHRYTYVFTLGLLLATFSATTAAGGSGLLSVLIFGIIIGNHRLITSFIKKHVDIRKLERQLFVFQGEMSFLLETFFFVFLGMEFAVSASSILFGLEFGLLIVATLLAVRALSVRVSTARSDMAGDRKAIILSFPQGLTVATLAILSLQYNLPNADTIVLLATYSIILTNLITTIGEYLIAKNKVIRPVKEAVLR
;
A
#
# COMPACT_ATOMS: atom_id res chain seq x y z
N MET A 1 12.71 40.25 2.91
CA MET A 1 12.36 39.37 4.04
C MET A 1 11.07 39.80 4.77
N GLY A 2 10.78 41.09 4.90
CA GLY A 2 9.56 41.61 5.60
C GLY A 2 8.23 41.33 4.89
N THR A 3 8.19 41.39 3.57
CA THR A 3 6.96 41.15 2.75
C THR A 3 6.53 39.71 2.73
N PHE A 4 7.44 38.73 2.79
CA PHE A 4 7.15 37.31 2.89
C PHE A 4 6.57 36.93 4.28
N CYS A 5 7.02 37.59 5.34
CA CYS A 5 6.54 37.37 6.71
C CYS A 5 5.12 37.93 6.91
N ALA A 6 4.79 39.06 6.26
CA ALA A 6 3.46 39.68 6.28
C ALA A 6 2.45 38.86 5.47
N LEU A 7 2.84 38.33 4.33
CA LEU A 7 2.03 37.37 3.56
C LEU A 7 1.78 36.05 4.32
N ARG A 8 2.75 35.57 5.07
CA ARG A 8 2.62 34.38 5.93
C ARG A 8 1.60 34.59 7.06
N ASN A 9 1.58 35.77 7.69
CA ASN A 9 0.63 36.06 8.77
C ASN A 9 -0.79 36.37 8.27
N SER A 10 -0.95 36.84 7.03
CA SER A 10 -2.28 37.05 6.43
C SER A 10 -2.86 35.76 5.81
N LEU A 11 -2.04 34.75 5.56
CA LEU A 11 -2.43 33.44 5.03
C LEU A 11 -2.52 32.34 6.11
N MET A 12 -2.26 32.65 7.39
CA MET A 12 -2.55 31.73 8.51
C MET A 12 -4.07 31.67 8.69
N ILE A 13 -4.68 30.92 7.81
CA ILE A 13 -6.10 30.62 7.79
C ILE A 13 -6.35 29.61 8.92
N SER A 14 -7.09 30.02 9.93
CA SER A 14 -7.55 29.10 10.97
C SER A 14 -8.35 27.97 10.32
N ILE A 15 -8.01 26.70 10.63
CA ILE A 15 -8.74 25.51 10.17
C ILE A 15 -10.24 25.53 10.62
N SER A 16 -10.60 26.42 11.55
CA SER A 16 -11.98 26.68 11.93
C SER A 16 -12.83 27.28 10.81
N ASP A 17 -12.23 27.75 9.72
CA ASP A 17 -12.97 28.24 8.56
C ASP A 17 -13.31 27.09 7.59
N THR A 18 -14.56 26.65 7.67
CA THR A 18 -15.12 25.57 6.82
C THR A 18 -14.92 25.83 5.32
N MET A 19 -14.98 27.09 4.87
CA MET A 19 -14.77 27.44 3.46
C MET A 19 -13.34 27.13 3.02
N THR A 20 -12.37 27.39 3.88
CA THR A 20 -10.97 27.11 3.59
C THR A 20 -10.69 25.61 3.47
N ILE A 21 -11.22 24.83 4.42
CA ILE A 21 -11.09 23.36 4.38
C ILE A 21 -11.68 22.83 3.07
N PHE A 22 -12.89 23.22 2.71
CA PHE A 22 -13.52 22.77 1.45
C PHE A 22 -12.76 23.24 0.22
N SER A 23 -12.20 24.46 0.22
CA SER A 23 -11.41 24.95 -0.91
C SER A 23 -10.15 24.11 -1.11
N ILE A 24 -9.45 23.75 -0.04
CA ILE A 24 -8.23 22.94 -0.10
C ILE A 24 -8.54 21.50 -0.52
N VAL A 25 -9.57 20.88 0.08
CA VAL A 25 -10.03 19.55 -0.33
C VAL A 25 -10.37 19.55 -1.82
N ALA A 26 -11.08 20.60 -2.31
CA ALA A 26 -11.38 20.73 -3.73
C ALA A 26 -10.12 20.84 -4.59
N VAL A 27 -9.15 21.65 -4.19
CA VAL A 27 -7.85 21.79 -4.92
C VAL A 27 -7.12 20.45 -4.95
N ILE A 28 -7.03 19.73 -3.83
CA ILE A 28 -6.38 18.42 -3.75
C ILE A 28 -7.04 17.42 -4.71
N ILE A 29 -8.37 17.32 -4.70
CA ILE A 29 -9.11 16.40 -5.57
C ILE A 29 -8.95 16.77 -7.05
N LEU A 30 -9.11 18.05 -7.41
CA LEU A 30 -8.98 18.51 -8.79
C LEU A 30 -7.55 18.31 -9.32
N PHE A 31 -6.56 18.59 -8.49
CA PHE A 31 -5.16 18.38 -8.85
C PHE A 31 -4.82 16.88 -8.98
N GLY A 32 -5.36 16.05 -8.07
CA GLY A 32 -5.27 14.59 -8.16
C GLY A 32 -5.85 14.05 -9.46
N PHE A 33 -7.03 14.55 -9.86
CA PHE A 33 -7.64 14.19 -11.14
C PHE A 33 -6.77 14.61 -12.33
N ALA A 34 -6.20 15.80 -12.31
CA ALA A 34 -5.29 16.28 -13.36
C ALA A 34 -4.01 15.41 -13.44
N ALA A 35 -3.45 15.03 -12.29
CA ALA A 35 -2.28 14.14 -12.20
C ALA A 35 -2.58 12.73 -12.75
N ASP A 36 -3.77 12.15 -12.45
CA ASP A 36 -4.20 10.86 -13.00
C ASP A 36 -4.37 10.93 -14.53
N GLN A 37 -4.95 12.02 -15.07
CA GLN A 37 -5.05 12.21 -16.51
C GLN A 37 -3.67 12.31 -17.18
N LEU A 38 -2.72 12.97 -16.52
CA LEU A 38 -1.35 13.06 -17.01
C LEU A 38 -0.65 11.69 -17.00
N PHE A 39 -0.90 10.87 -15.98
CA PHE A 39 -0.42 9.48 -15.93
C PHE A 39 -0.94 8.66 -17.11
N LYS A 40 -2.23 8.73 -17.40
CA LYS A 40 -2.83 8.02 -18.52
C LYS A 40 -2.19 8.40 -19.87
N ARG A 41 -1.80 9.68 -20.03
CA ARG A 41 -1.20 10.20 -21.28
C ARG A 41 0.32 10.02 -21.34
N ARG A 42 1.05 10.35 -20.27
CA ARG A 42 2.51 10.45 -20.24
C ARG A 42 3.20 9.31 -19.48
N LYS A 43 2.45 8.47 -18.79
CA LYS A 43 2.97 7.37 -17.95
C LYS A 43 3.85 7.84 -16.78
N ILE A 44 3.70 9.12 -16.37
CA ILE A 44 4.36 9.66 -15.19
C ILE A 44 3.42 9.44 -14.00
N PRO A 45 3.81 8.65 -12.99
CA PRO A 45 2.94 8.34 -11.86
C PRO A 45 2.43 9.60 -11.14
N PRO A 46 1.16 9.65 -10.73
CA PRO A 46 0.51 10.85 -10.19
C PRO A 46 1.09 11.32 -8.86
N PHE A 47 1.62 10.40 -8.05
CA PHE A 47 2.13 10.72 -6.72
C PHE A 47 3.29 11.76 -6.74
N PHE A 48 4.10 11.86 -7.81
CA PHE A 48 5.12 12.91 -7.93
C PHE A 48 4.51 14.32 -7.85
N PHE A 49 3.40 14.52 -8.55
CA PHE A 49 2.70 15.80 -8.56
C PHE A 49 1.99 16.06 -7.24
N LEU A 50 1.45 14.99 -6.61
CA LEU A 50 0.74 15.08 -5.33
C LEU A 50 1.68 15.39 -4.16
N ILE A 51 2.85 14.74 -4.11
CA ILE A 51 3.89 15.06 -3.12
C ILE A 51 4.37 16.50 -3.31
N LEU A 52 4.61 16.92 -4.57
CA LEU A 52 5.01 18.30 -4.87
C LEU A 52 3.94 19.31 -4.42
N LEU A 53 2.66 19.04 -4.66
CA LEU A 53 1.56 19.86 -4.17
C LEU A 53 1.59 19.95 -2.63
N GLY A 54 1.81 18.82 -1.95
CA GLY A 54 1.95 18.78 -0.50
C GLY A 54 3.10 19.63 0.01
N ILE A 55 4.29 19.55 -0.63
CA ILE A 55 5.44 20.39 -0.30
C ILE A 55 5.11 21.88 -0.45
N ILE A 56 4.38 22.24 -1.50
CA ILE A 56 3.97 23.64 -1.72
C ILE A 56 3.00 24.11 -0.62
N ILE A 57 1.96 23.33 -0.33
CA ILE A 57 0.91 23.69 0.65
C ILE A 57 1.45 23.68 2.08
N GLY A 58 2.28 22.71 2.44
CA GLY A 58 2.88 22.52 3.77
C GLY A 58 4.11 23.42 3.97
N PRO A 59 5.34 22.89 3.81
CA PRO A 59 6.55 23.58 4.22
C PRO A 59 6.86 24.87 3.46
N VAL A 60 6.40 25.06 2.21
CA VAL A 60 6.68 26.26 1.41
C VAL A 60 5.70 27.40 1.75
N LEU A 61 4.40 27.15 1.72
CA LEU A 61 3.38 28.16 1.99
C LEU A 61 2.98 28.23 3.47
N GLY A 62 3.20 27.16 4.24
CA GLY A 62 2.84 27.08 5.66
C GLY A 62 1.35 27.23 5.93
N ILE A 63 0.50 26.75 4.99
CA ILE A 63 -0.95 26.85 5.11
C ILE A 63 -1.47 25.92 6.21
N PHE A 64 -0.85 24.75 6.36
CA PHE A 64 -1.16 23.77 7.41
C PHE A 64 0.09 23.34 8.16
N SER A 65 -0.09 23.06 9.44
CA SER A 65 0.90 22.36 10.25
C SER A 65 0.58 20.85 10.31
N SER A 66 1.62 20.02 10.47
CA SER A 66 1.48 18.59 10.70
C SER A 66 0.50 18.24 11.82
N GLN A 67 0.52 18.98 12.91
CA GLN A 67 -0.32 18.75 14.08
C GLN A 67 -1.81 18.91 13.80
N GLU A 68 -2.17 19.75 12.84
CA GLU A 68 -3.56 20.00 12.47
C GLU A 68 -4.13 18.89 11.58
N ILE A 69 -3.29 18.25 10.77
CA ILE A 69 -3.69 17.22 9.79
C ILE A 69 -3.65 15.82 10.39
N LEU A 70 -2.75 15.57 11.33
CA LEU A 70 -2.47 14.27 11.90
C LEU A 70 -3.72 13.52 12.43
N PRO A 71 -4.69 14.15 13.12
CA PRO A 71 -5.91 13.46 13.56
C PRO A 71 -6.77 12.96 12.40
N ALA A 72 -6.91 13.78 11.33
CA ALA A 72 -7.65 13.37 10.12
C ALA A 72 -6.88 12.28 9.34
N ALA A 73 -5.56 12.42 9.24
CA ALA A 73 -4.70 11.43 8.60
C ALA A 73 -4.77 10.06 9.29
N GLY A 74 -4.91 10.03 10.62
CA GLY A 74 -5.08 8.79 11.38
C GLY A 74 -6.36 8.04 11.03
N VAL A 75 -7.50 8.72 11.08
CA VAL A 75 -8.80 8.11 10.72
C VAL A 75 -8.82 7.65 9.25
N LEU A 76 -8.31 8.48 8.35
CA LEU A 76 -8.18 8.11 6.93
C LEU A 76 -7.19 6.96 6.75
N GLY A 77 -6.11 6.90 7.56
CA GLY A 77 -5.14 5.82 7.55
C GLY A 77 -5.74 4.47 7.92
N GLU A 78 -6.48 4.40 9.02
CA GLU A 78 -7.19 3.19 9.40
C GLU A 78 -8.20 2.77 8.33
N LEU A 79 -8.98 3.72 7.79
CA LEU A 79 -9.91 3.45 6.70
C LEU A 79 -9.17 2.91 5.47
N THR A 80 -8.01 3.47 5.14
CA THR A 80 -7.17 3.01 4.03
C THR A 80 -6.72 1.58 4.25
N LEU A 81 -6.21 1.25 5.44
CA LEU A 81 -5.78 -0.12 5.75
C LEU A 81 -6.94 -1.11 5.69
N ILE A 82 -8.11 -0.74 6.21
CA ILE A 82 -9.35 -1.53 6.08
C ILE A 82 -9.65 -1.83 4.61
N MET A 83 -9.62 -0.79 3.76
CA MET A 83 -9.88 -0.96 2.32
C MET A 83 -8.81 -1.81 1.63
N VAL A 84 -7.53 -1.52 1.85
CA VAL A 84 -6.40 -2.27 1.26
C VAL A 84 -6.48 -3.75 1.62
N LEU A 85 -6.73 -4.07 2.90
CA LEU A 85 -6.82 -5.46 3.36
C LEU A 85 -8.08 -6.16 2.87
N PHE A 86 -9.21 -5.49 2.87
CA PHE A 86 -10.46 -6.05 2.33
C PHE A 86 -10.33 -6.42 0.86
N TYR A 87 -9.87 -5.50 0.04
CA TYR A 87 -9.72 -5.73 -1.40
C TYR A 87 -8.56 -6.66 -1.72
N GLY A 88 -7.42 -6.52 -1.02
CA GLY A 88 -6.33 -7.48 -1.10
C GLY A 88 -6.80 -8.89 -0.78
N GLY A 89 -7.63 -9.04 0.26
CA GLY A 89 -8.31 -10.30 0.60
C GLY A 89 -9.21 -10.82 -0.53
N MET A 90 -10.03 -9.96 -1.13
CA MET A 90 -10.90 -10.34 -2.25
C MET A 90 -10.11 -10.81 -3.49
N ASP A 91 -8.95 -10.24 -3.73
CA ASP A 91 -8.07 -10.60 -4.85
C ASP A 91 -7.32 -11.91 -4.63
N ILE A 92 -7.20 -12.37 -3.39
CA ILE A 92 -6.60 -13.67 -3.05
C ILE A 92 -7.53 -14.80 -3.49
N LYS A 93 -7.29 -15.35 -4.69
CA LYS A 93 -8.05 -16.51 -5.19
C LYS A 93 -7.43 -17.81 -4.65
N LEU A 94 -8.06 -18.39 -3.64
CA LEU A 94 -7.60 -19.61 -2.96
C LEU A 94 -7.33 -20.75 -3.94
N LYS A 95 -8.18 -20.92 -4.96
CA LYS A 95 -7.98 -21.94 -6.00
C LYS A 95 -6.65 -21.75 -6.75
N THR A 96 -6.30 -20.52 -7.09
CA THR A 96 -5.05 -20.20 -7.80
C THR A 96 -3.83 -20.43 -6.89
N LEU A 97 -3.93 -20.06 -5.62
CA LEU A 97 -2.86 -20.29 -4.65
C LEU A 97 -2.63 -21.80 -4.42
N LEU A 98 -3.70 -22.59 -4.31
CA LEU A 98 -3.61 -24.04 -4.09
C LEU A 98 -3.15 -24.81 -5.33
N SER A 99 -3.48 -24.35 -6.54
CA SER A 99 -3.20 -25.07 -7.80
C SER A 99 -1.87 -24.74 -8.47
N GLY A 100 -1.08 -23.80 -7.95
CA GLY A 100 0.20 -23.40 -8.57
C GLY A 100 0.79 -22.13 -8.02
N GLY A 101 0.22 -21.57 -6.96
CA GLY A 101 0.68 -20.33 -6.32
C GLY A 101 1.97 -20.44 -5.51
N SER A 102 2.59 -21.63 -5.42
CA SER A 102 3.81 -21.85 -4.63
C SER A 102 4.94 -20.88 -4.99
N ARG A 103 5.08 -20.52 -6.28
CA ARG A 103 6.08 -19.54 -6.72
C ARG A 103 5.75 -18.11 -6.29
N ILE A 104 4.47 -17.74 -6.27
CA ILE A 104 4.03 -16.42 -5.81
C ILE A 104 4.24 -16.31 -4.30
N VAL A 105 3.81 -17.33 -3.55
CA VAL A 105 4.03 -17.40 -2.10
C VAL A 105 5.53 -17.35 -1.77
N LEU A 106 6.36 -18.13 -2.49
CA LEU A 106 7.81 -18.08 -2.33
C LEU A 106 8.38 -16.70 -2.63
N GLN A 107 7.91 -16.03 -3.69
CA GLN A 107 8.32 -14.67 -4.04
C GLN A 107 8.00 -13.69 -2.92
N VAL A 108 6.75 -13.70 -2.43
CA VAL A 108 6.32 -12.85 -1.32
C VAL A 108 7.15 -13.10 -0.07
N ALA A 109 7.30 -14.37 0.32
CA ALA A 109 8.07 -14.75 1.51
C ALA A 109 9.54 -14.30 1.41
N LEU A 110 10.18 -14.49 0.26
CA LEU A 110 11.56 -14.07 0.04
C LEU A 110 11.68 -12.54 -0.06
N TYR A 111 10.82 -11.89 -0.84
CA TYR A 111 10.95 -10.45 -1.08
C TYR A 111 10.61 -9.65 0.17
N VAL A 112 9.47 -9.91 0.80
CA VAL A 112 9.08 -9.22 2.05
C VAL A 112 9.98 -9.65 3.21
N GLY A 113 10.23 -10.95 3.39
CA GLY A 113 11.05 -11.45 4.51
C GLY A 113 12.49 -10.92 4.47
N LEU A 114 13.17 -11.04 3.33
CA LEU A 114 14.53 -10.52 3.18
C LEU A 114 14.55 -8.98 3.16
N GLY A 115 13.55 -8.34 2.55
CA GLY A 115 13.44 -6.89 2.51
C GLY A 115 13.27 -6.30 3.91
N VAL A 116 12.31 -6.78 4.68
CA VAL A 116 12.10 -6.36 6.08
C VAL A 116 13.38 -6.56 6.89
N THR A 117 14.00 -7.75 6.80
CA THR A 117 15.23 -8.04 7.54
C THR A 117 16.39 -7.11 7.14
N ALA A 118 16.57 -6.88 5.85
CA ALA A 118 17.67 -6.04 5.35
C ALA A 118 17.47 -4.56 5.72
N ILE A 119 16.25 -4.03 5.60
CA ILE A 119 15.94 -2.64 5.99
C ILE A 119 16.04 -2.47 7.51
N THR A 120 15.58 -3.44 8.29
CA THR A 120 15.77 -3.45 9.75
C THR A 120 17.26 -3.42 10.10
N ALA A 121 18.08 -4.23 9.43
CA ALA A 121 19.53 -4.22 9.66
C ALA A 121 20.16 -2.85 9.31
N ILE A 122 19.74 -2.22 8.22
CA ILE A 122 20.18 -0.86 7.87
C ILE A 122 19.81 0.12 8.99
N ALA A 123 18.57 0.09 9.49
CA ALA A 123 18.12 0.99 10.53
C ALA A 123 18.89 0.79 11.86
N VAL A 124 19.15 -0.46 12.26
CA VAL A 124 19.93 -0.75 13.47
C VAL A 124 21.39 -0.36 13.31
N VAL A 125 22.04 -0.72 12.20
CA VAL A 125 23.50 -0.58 12.03
C VAL A 125 23.90 0.85 11.67
N PHE A 126 23.17 1.50 10.77
CA PHE A 126 23.54 2.82 10.24
C PHE A 126 22.81 3.97 10.89
N LEU A 127 21.55 3.78 11.34
CA LEU A 127 20.76 4.82 12.01
C LEU A 127 20.82 4.69 13.55
N GLY A 128 21.33 3.56 14.08
CA GLY A 128 21.40 3.32 15.52
C GLY A 128 20.03 3.12 16.18
N TRP A 129 19.01 2.74 15.43
CA TRP A 129 17.65 2.64 15.96
C TRP A 129 17.48 1.37 16.82
N PRO A 130 16.64 1.45 17.87
CA PRO A 130 16.21 0.28 18.62
C PRO A 130 15.55 -0.75 17.70
N LEU A 131 15.74 -2.04 18.01
CA LEU A 131 15.28 -3.14 17.15
C LEU A 131 13.78 -3.07 16.79
N TYR A 132 12.92 -2.69 17.75
CA TYR A 132 11.48 -2.62 17.48
C TYR A 132 11.09 -1.52 16.50
N GLU A 133 11.69 -0.35 16.63
CA GLU A 133 11.48 0.75 15.69
C GLU A 133 12.03 0.40 14.31
N ALA A 134 13.20 -0.22 14.28
CA ALA A 134 13.81 -0.71 13.04
C ALA A 134 12.95 -1.80 12.35
N LEU A 135 12.31 -2.70 13.11
CA LEU A 135 11.35 -3.70 12.58
C LEU A 135 10.08 -3.04 12.04
N ILE A 136 9.55 -2.02 12.72
CA ILE A 136 8.42 -1.25 12.23
C ILE A 136 8.78 -0.58 10.91
N PHE A 137 9.91 0.13 10.85
CA PHE A 137 10.39 0.76 9.62
C PHE A 137 10.63 -0.27 8.50
N GLY A 138 11.29 -1.39 8.82
CA GLY A 138 11.47 -2.51 7.90
C GLY A 138 10.15 -3.02 7.34
N SER A 139 9.12 -3.14 8.18
CA SER A 139 7.79 -3.57 7.72
C SER A 139 7.12 -2.53 6.80
N ILE A 140 7.38 -1.24 6.97
CA ILE A 140 6.81 -0.18 6.11
C ILE A 140 7.40 -0.24 4.69
N VAL A 141 8.73 -0.26 4.56
CA VAL A 141 9.39 -0.13 3.25
C VAL A 141 9.99 -1.42 2.71
N GLY A 142 10.07 -2.47 3.53
CA GLY A 142 10.88 -3.67 3.26
C GLY A 142 10.32 -4.67 2.26
N GLY A 143 9.31 -4.35 1.46
CA GLY A 143 8.86 -5.32 0.45
C GLY A 143 7.49 -5.07 -0.14
N GLU A 144 6.88 -3.92 0.12
CA GLU A 144 5.63 -3.52 -0.50
C GLU A 144 5.83 -3.24 -1.99
N THR A 145 4.82 -3.58 -2.79
CA THR A 145 4.72 -3.22 -4.21
C THR A 145 3.29 -2.87 -4.56
N THR A 146 3.08 -1.75 -5.25
CA THR A 146 1.73 -1.30 -5.60
C THR A 146 1.26 -1.83 -6.95
N ALA A 147 0.09 -2.48 -6.96
CA ALA A 147 -0.56 -2.95 -8.18
C ALA A 147 -1.00 -1.80 -9.10
N ALA A 148 -1.33 -0.64 -8.53
CA ALA A 148 -1.80 0.55 -9.27
C ALA A 148 -0.81 1.02 -10.35
N VAL A 149 0.49 0.88 -10.11
CA VAL A 149 1.55 1.23 -11.07
C VAL A 149 1.99 0.00 -11.86
N VAL A 150 2.18 -1.14 -11.21
CA VAL A 150 2.70 -2.37 -11.84
C VAL A 150 1.79 -2.88 -12.97
N ILE A 151 0.47 -2.91 -12.77
CA ILE A 151 -0.45 -3.52 -13.76
C ILE A 151 -0.50 -2.71 -15.07
N PRO A 152 -0.74 -1.37 -15.05
CA PRO A 152 -0.77 -0.59 -16.28
C PRO A 152 0.56 -0.63 -17.05
N LEU A 153 1.68 -0.55 -16.32
CA LEU A 153 3.01 -0.57 -16.94
C LEU A 153 3.32 -1.94 -17.54
N SER A 154 3.10 -3.04 -16.81
CA SER A 154 3.32 -4.41 -17.27
C SER A 154 2.57 -4.73 -18.57
N ARG A 155 1.32 -4.25 -18.67
CA ARG A 155 0.51 -4.38 -19.89
C ARG A 155 1.06 -3.53 -21.03
N SER A 156 1.54 -2.32 -20.73
CA SER A 156 2.07 -1.40 -21.76
C SER A 156 3.34 -1.91 -22.45
N ILE A 157 4.16 -2.69 -21.75
CA ILE A 157 5.39 -3.30 -22.30
C ILE A 157 5.17 -4.72 -22.85
N GLY A 158 3.93 -5.19 -22.87
CA GLY A 158 3.55 -6.48 -23.47
C GLY A 158 4.20 -7.68 -22.75
N LEU A 159 4.12 -7.75 -21.44
CA LEU A 159 4.52 -8.95 -20.69
C LEU A 159 3.55 -10.11 -20.99
N LYS A 160 4.04 -11.33 -20.82
CA LYS A 160 3.20 -12.52 -20.90
C LYS A 160 2.10 -12.44 -19.83
N GLU A 161 0.90 -12.93 -20.15
CA GLU A 161 -0.24 -12.91 -19.22
C GLU A 161 0.09 -13.56 -17.87
N LYS A 162 0.85 -14.68 -17.87
CA LYS A 162 1.33 -15.34 -16.65
C LYS A 162 2.18 -14.42 -15.78
N SER A 163 3.03 -13.57 -16.39
CA SER A 163 3.88 -12.61 -15.67
C SER A 163 3.05 -11.46 -15.10
N VAL A 164 2.03 -10.98 -15.82
CA VAL A 164 1.10 -9.95 -15.33
C VAL A 164 0.30 -10.48 -14.15
N VAL A 165 -0.25 -11.70 -14.25
CA VAL A 165 -0.99 -12.36 -13.14
C VAL A 165 -0.08 -12.57 -11.93
N PHE A 166 1.18 -13.00 -12.15
CA PHE A 166 2.17 -13.17 -11.08
C PHE A 166 2.39 -11.85 -10.33
N LEU A 167 2.68 -10.77 -11.04
CA LEU A 167 2.91 -9.44 -10.46
C LEU A 167 1.66 -8.89 -9.75
N THR A 168 0.47 -9.12 -10.31
CA THR A 168 -0.79 -8.65 -9.71
C THR A 168 -1.05 -9.31 -8.36
N ILE A 169 -0.94 -10.65 -8.30
CA ILE A 169 -1.19 -11.39 -7.06
C ILE A 169 -0.09 -11.13 -6.04
N GLU A 170 1.16 -11.06 -6.50
CA GLU A 170 2.30 -10.71 -5.66
C GLU A 170 2.10 -9.35 -4.99
N ALA A 171 1.73 -8.31 -5.76
CA ALA A 171 1.53 -6.96 -5.23
C ALA A 171 0.42 -6.93 -4.16
N ALA A 172 -0.71 -7.61 -4.40
CA ALA A 172 -1.79 -7.72 -3.42
C ALA A 172 -1.32 -8.41 -2.12
N LEU A 173 -0.58 -9.52 -2.24
CA LEU A 173 -0.06 -10.25 -1.09
C LEU A 173 1.02 -9.46 -0.34
N ASN A 174 1.91 -8.77 -1.05
CA ASN A 174 2.93 -7.93 -0.44
C ASN A 174 2.31 -6.86 0.44
N SER A 175 1.32 -6.11 -0.05
CA SER A 175 0.62 -5.09 0.72
C SER A 175 -0.06 -5.68 1.97
N VAL A 176 -0.71 -6.83 1.84
CA VAL A 176 -1.34 -7.53 2.97
C VAL A 176 -0.31 -7.93 4.02
N VAL A 177 0.78 -8.58 3.61
CA VAL A 177 1.82 -9.05 4.53
C VAL A 177 2.51 -7.88 5.22
N THR A 178 2.81 -6.80 4.49
CA THR A 178 3.40 -5.57 5.01
C THR A 178 2.53 -4.97 6.12
N VAL A 179 1.21 -4.83 5.89
CA VAL A 179 0.30 -4.30 6.91
C VAL A 179 0.22 -5.20 8.14
N ILE A 180 0.16 -6.53 7.95
CA ILE A 180 0.14 -7.48 9.08
C ILE A 180 1.41 -7.37 9.91
N LEU A 181 2.58 -7.29 9.28
CA LEU A 181 3.86 -7.14 9.98
C LEU A 181 3.92 -5.81 10.75
N PHE A 182 3.50 -4.71 10.12
CA PHE A 182 3.44 -3.41 10.76
C PHE A 182 2.56 -3.43 12.01
N VAL A 183 1.32 -3.90 11.91
CA VAL A 183 0.39 -3.98 13.05
C VAL A 183 0.94 -4.89 14.16
N THR A 184 1.58 -6.00 13.77
CA THR A 184 2.21 -6.92 14.72
C THR A 184 3.34 -6.24 15.48
N PHE A 185 4.24 -5.54 14.78
CA PHE A 185 5.38 -4.88 15.42
C PHE A 185 4.96 -3.65 16.24
N ILE A 186 3.96 -2.88 15.80
CA ILE A 186 3.34 -1.82 16.62
C ILE A 186 2.73 -2.39 17.91
N GLY A 187 1.99 -3.49 17.82
CA GLY A 187 1.43 -4.15 18.99
C GLY A 187 2.51 -4.61 19.99
N LEU A 188 3.61 -5.16 19.50
CA LEU A 188 4.76 -5.54 20.34
C LEU A 188 5.44 -4.31 20.96
N TYR A 189 5.60 -3.25 20.21
CA TYR A 189 6.16 -1.99 20.72
C TYR A 189 5.32 -1.40 21.84
N GLN A 190 3.99 -1.36 21.70
CA GLN A 190 3.06 -0.81 22.68
C GLN A 190 2.96 -1.63 23.95
N THR A 191 3.08 -2.97 23.88
CA THR A 191 2.99 -3.83 25.07
C THR A 191 4.23 -3.73 25.96
N GLY A 192 5.35 -3.24 25.44
CA GLY A 192 6.61 -3.11 26.20
C GLY A 192 7.14 -4.44 26.76
N SER A 193 6.51 -5.56 26.43
CA SER A 193 6.82 -6.86 26.98
C SER A 193 7.94 -7.53 26.19
N PHE A 194 9.12 -7.60 26.79
CA PHE A 194 10.31 -8.27 26.22
C PHE A 194 10.27 -9.80 26.34
N SER A 195 9.17 -10.38 26.85
CA SER A 195 9.02 -11.81 26.95
C SER A 195 8.47 -12.37 25.63
N ILE A 196 9.29 -13.18 24.94
CA ILE A 196 8.89 -13.86 23.69
C ILE A 196 7.60 -14.68 23.89
N SER A 197 7.42 -15.33 25.03
CA SER A 197 6.24 -16.15 25.32
C SER A 197 4.97 -15.32 25.45
N SER A 198 5.01 -14.17 26.15
CA SER A 198 3.85 -13.28 26.26
C SER A 198 3.50 -12.63 24.93
N ALA A 199 4.51 -12.23 24.13
CA ALA A 199 4.33 -11.69 22.81
C ALA A 199 3.66 -12.72 21.86
N VAL A 200 4.16 -13.97 21.84
CA VAL A 200 3.59 -15.04 21.02
C VAL A 200 2.15 -15.34 21.45
N ASN A 201 1.86 -15.40 22.75
CA ASN A 201 0.51 -15.67 23.26
C ASN A 201 -0.46 -14.53 22.89
N SER A 202 -0.05 -13.26 23.02
CA SER A 202 -0.87 -12.11 22.63
C SER A 202 -1.15 -12.10 21.13
N ILE A 203 -0.13 -12.33 20.31
CA ILE A 203 -0.29 -12.44 18.85
C ILE A 203 -1.24 -13.59 18.50
N ALA A 204 -1.03 -14.79 19.07
CA ALA A 204 -1.86 -15.95 18.80
C ALA A 204 -3.33 -15.70 19.20
N SER A 205 -3.57 -15.07 20.36
CA SER A 205 -4.92 -14.70 20.82
C SER A 205 -5.58 -13.69 19.86
N ASN A 206 -4.89 -12.58 19.55
CA ASN A 206 -5.41 -11.53 18.69
C ASN A 206 -5.74 -12.06 17.29
N PHE A 207 -4.89 -12.94 16.75
CA PHE A 207 -5.09 -13.57 15.43
C PHE A 207 -6.25 -14.57 15.47
N SER A 208 -6.36 -15.39 16.53
CA SER A 208 -7.45 -16.38 16.67
C SER A 208 -8.81 -15.70 16.73
N ILE A 209 -8.94 -14.63 17.53
CA ILE A 209 -10.17 -13.83 17.62
C ILE A 209 -10.48 -13.21 16.25
N ALA A 210 -9.49 -12.64 15.58
CA ALA A 210 -9.67 -12.01 14.28
C ALA A 210 -10.14 -13.00 13.20
N ILE A 211 -9.54 -14.19 13.15
CA ILE A 211 -9.93 -15.24 12.20
C ILE A 211 -11.36 -15.70 12.49
N PHE A 212 -11.69 -15.97 13.75
CA PHE A 212 -13.03 -16.40 14.13
C PHE A 212 -14.09 -15.34 13.78
N MET A 213 -13.89 -14.09 14.17
CA MET A 213 -14.82 -12.98 13.90
C MET A 213 -14.94 -12.69 12.41
N GLY A 214 -13.81 -12.69 11.67
CA GLY A 214 -13.80 -12.50 10.22
C GLY A 214 -14.60 -13.59 9.50
N ILE A 215 -14.43 -14.86 9.87
CA ILE A 215 -15.21 -15.98 9.32
C ILE A 215 -16.69 -15.83 9.69
N LEU A 216 -16.99 -15.65 10.97
CA LEU A 216 -18.36 -15.58 11.47
C LEU A 216 -19.17 -14.49 10.76
N LEU A 217 -18.66 -13.26 10.74
CA LEU A 217 -19.38 -12.10 10.18
C LEU A 217 -19.45 -12.14 8.64
N SER A 218 -18.43 -12.62 7.97
CA SER A 218 -18.48 -12.79 6.51
C SER A 218 -19.43 -13.91 6.06
N MET A 219 -19.49 -15.02 6.82
CA MET A 219 -20.45 -16.09 6.54
C MET A 219 -21.89 -15.65 6.81
N ALA A 220 -22.13 -14.93 7.92
CA ALA A 220 -23.43 -14.31 8.20
C ALA A 220 -23.83 -13.37 7.05
N TRP A 221 -22.88 -12.52 6.56
CA TRP A 221 -23.15 -11.65 5.42
C TRP A 221 -23.45 -12.41 4.14
N LEU A 222 -22.69 -13.45 3.77
CA LEU A 222 -22.98 -14.29 2.60
C LEU A 222 -24.38 -14.92 2.68
N TYR A 223 -24.80 -15.32 3.87
CA TYR A 223 -26.16 -15.83 4.07
C TYR A 223 -27.22 -14.75 3.83
N MET A 224 -27.02 -13.55 4.40
CA MET A 224 -27.93 -12.42 4.26
C MET A 224 -27.99 -11.86 2.83
N LEU A 225 -26.89 -11.98 2.06
CA LEU A 225 -26.82 -11.49 0.68
C LEU A 225 -27.92 -12.03 -0.23
N ASN A 226 -28.45 -13.22 0.02
CA ASN A 226 -29.57 -13.75 -0.73
C ASN A 226 -30.82 -12.87 -0.66
N TYR A 227 -31.01 -12.17 0.46
CA TYR A 227 -32.14 -11.28 0.68
C TYR A 227 -31.85 -9.88 0.10
N PHE A 228 -30.61 -9.41 0.16
CA PHE A 228 -30.20 -8.05 -0.21
C PHE A 228 -29.63 -7.92 -1.62
N LYS A 229 -29.36 -9.01 -2.36
CA LYS A 229 -28.69 -8.99 -3.68
C LYS A 229 -29.37 -8.13 -4.76
N LYS A 230 -30.67 -7.84 -4.62
CA LYS A 230 -31.43 -6.96 -5.55
C LYS A 230 -31.37 -5.48 -5.16
N HIS A 231 -30.97 -5.13 -3.94
CA HIS A 231 -30.91 -3.75 -3.48
C HIS A 231 -29.78 -3.00 -4.17
N ARG A 232 -30.04 -1.72 -4.51
CA ARG A 232 -29.09 -0.84 -5.19
C ARG A 232 -27.84 -0.56 -4.33
N TYR A 233 -28.01 -0.47 -3.02
CA TYR A 233 -26.99 -0.03 -2.06
C TYR A 233 -26.35 -1.19 -1.29
N THR A 234 -26.41 -2.42 -1.80
CA THR A 234 -25.83 -3.62 -1.15
C THR A 234 -24.32 -3.44 -0.88
N TYR A 235 -23.59 -2.77 -1.77
CA TYR A 235 -22.17 -2.49 -1.58
C TYR A 235 -21.91 -1.54 -0.42
N VAL A 236 -22.76 -0.50 -0.23
CA VAL A 236 -22.65 0.45 0.91
C VAL A 236 -22.92 -0.29 2.23
N PHE A 237 -23.92 -1.18 2.25
CA PHE A 237 -24.20 -2.00 3.41
C PHE A 237 -23.02 -2.94 3.71
N THR A 238 -22.38 -3.52 2.68
CA THR A 238 -21.17 -4.34 2.85
C THR A 238 -20.05 -3.55 3.52
N LEU A 239 -19.86 -2.27 3.13
CA LEU A 239 -18.88 -1.39 3.79
C LEU A 239 -19.23 -1.12 5.26
N GLY A 240 -20.50 -0.83 5.56
CA GLY A 240 -20.93 -0.67 6.94
C GLY A 240 -20.65 -1.91 7.78
N LEU A 241 -20.91 -3.10 7.22
CA LEU A 241 -20.62 -4.37 7.89
C LEU A 241 -19.12 -4.63 8.04
N LEU A 242 -18.33 -4.20 7.07
CA LEU A 242 -16.87 -4.27 7.12
C LEU A 242 -16.32 -3.44 8.29
N LEU A 243 -16.77 -2.19 8.43
CA LEU A 243 -16.41 -1.30 9.53
C LEU A 243 -16.90 -1.87 10.88
N ALA A 244 -18.10 -2.44 10.91
CA ALA A 244 -18.63 -3.12 12.09
C ALA A 244 -17.79 -4.36 12.47
N THR A 245 -17.31 -5.11 11.45
CA THR A 245 -16.42 -6.27 11.67
C THR A 245 -15.10 -5.82 12.30
N PHE A 246 -14.49 -4.77 11.76
CA PHE A 246 -13.29 -4.15 12.33
C PHE A 246 -13.50 -3.75 13.78
N SER A 247 -14.53 -2.95 14.05
CA SER A 247 -14.82 -2.42 15.39
C SER A 247 -15.17 -3.51 16.40
N ALA A 248 -16.02 -4.47 16.02
CA ALA A 248 -16.41 -5.56 16.90
C ALA A 248 -15.23 -6.49 17.24
N THR A 249 -14.36 -6.77 16.26
CA THR A 249 -13.16 -7.58 16.48
C THR A 249 -12.17 -6.87 17.39
N THR A 250 -11.93 -5.58 17.17
CA THR A 250 -11.05 -4.76 18.01
C THR A 250 -11.58 -4.68 19.45
N ALA A 251 -12.88 -4.47 19.61
CA ALA A 251 -13.52 -4.47 20.94
C ALA A 251 -13.44 -5.82 21.66
N ALA A 252 -13.40 -6.93 20.91
CA ALA A 252 -13.19 -8.28 21.46
C ALA A 252 -11.71 -8.61 21.76
N GLY A 253 -10.78 -7.65 21.57
CA GLY A 253 -9.35 -7.85 21.80
C GLY A 253 -8.63 -8.57 20.65
N GLY A 254 -9.24 -8.67 19.47
CA GLY A 254 -8.65 -9.23 18.27
C GLY A 254 -8.12 -8.15 17.32
N SER A 255 -7.34 -8.56 16.31
CA SER A 255 -6.90 -7.66 15.24
C SER A 255 -8.05 -7.37 14.27
N GLY A 256 -8.65 -6.16 14.35
CA GLY A 256 -9.72 -5.72 13.46
C GLY A 256 -9.29 -5.74 11.98
N LEU A 257 -8.07 -5.34 11.68
CA LEU A 257 -7.52 -5.35 10.33
C LEU A 257 -7.40 -6.77 9.76
N LEU A 258 -6.96 -7.73 10.56
CA LEU A 258 -6.88 -9.12 10.13
C LEU A 258 -8.29 -9.71 9.89
N SER A 259 -9.28 -9.37 10.72
CA SER A 259 -10.67 -9.84 10.52
C SER A 259 -11.26 -9.33 9.22
N VAL A 260 -10.95 -8.08 8.83
CA VAL A 260 -11.33 -7.48 7.57
C VAL A 260 -10.68 -8.20 6.37
N LEU A 261 -9.41 -8.57 6.48
CA LEU A 261 -8.72 -9.39 5.47
C LEU A 261 -9.44 -10.73 5.28
N ILE A 262 -9.74 -11.44 6.37
CA ILE A 262 -10.47 -12.72 6.33
C ILE A 262 -11.85 -12.55 5.70
N PHE A 263 -12.54 -11.47 6.07
CA PHE A 263 -13.83 -11.12 5.45
C PHE A 263 -13.69 -10.96 3.93
N GLY A 264 -12.65 -10.23 3.47
CA GLY A 264 -12.35 -10.06 2.05
C GLY A 264 -12.06 -11.40 1.34
N ILE A 265 -11.22 -12.26 1.93
CA ILE A 265 -10.90 -13.59 1.39
C ILE A 265 -12.17 -14.42 1.20
N ILE A 266 -13.07 -14.42 2.18
CA ILE A 266 -14.32 -15.19 2.11
C ILE A 266 -15.25 -14.65 1.02
N ILE A 267 -15.43 -13.34 0.92
CA ILE A 267 -16.24 -12.71 -0.13
C ILE A 267 -15.63 -12.98 -1.52
N GLY A 268 -14.32 -12.80 -1.67
CA GLY A 268 -13.62 -13.04 -2.94
C GLY A 268 -13.63 -14.49 -3.41
N ASN A 269 -13.83 -15.45 -2.48
CA ASN A 269 -13.90 -16.88 -2.76
C ASN A 269 -15.30 -17.48 -2.50
N HIS A 270 -16.33 -16.64 -2.50
CA HIS A 270 -17.70 -17.05 -2.19
C HIS A 270 -18.18 -18.29 -2.94
N ARG A 271 -17.79 -18.49 -4.21
CA ARG A 271 -18.18 -19.65 -5.03
C ARG A 271 -17.64 -20.96 -4.46
N LEU A 272 -16.39 -20.97 -3.98
CA LEU A 272 -15.81 -22.13 -3.33
C LEU A 272 -16.54 -22.41 -2.01
N ILE A 273 -16.77 -21.37 -1.22
CA ILE A 273 -17.36 -21.50 0.11
C ILE A 273 -18.83 -21.89 0.04
N THR A 274 -19.60 -21.27 -0.86
CA THR A 274 -21.03 -21.61 -1.02
C THR A 274 -21.27 -22.98 -1.66
N SER A 275 -20.29 -23.52 -2.39
CA SER A 275 -20.37 -24.90 -2.90
C SER A 275 -20.39 -25.93 -1.76
N PHE A 276 -19.70 -25.68 -0.66
CA PHE A 276 -19.76 -26.53 0.54
C PHE A 276 -21.11 -26.46 1.24
N ILE A 277 -21.83 -25.33 1.15
CA ILE A 277 -23.13 -25.11 1.81
C ILE A 277 -24.30 -25.48 0.90
N LYS A 278 -24.02 -25.99 -0.33
CA LYS A 278 -25.04 -26.33 -1.36
C LYS A 278 -26.00 -25.18 -1.70
N LYS A 279 -25.60 -23.93 -1.50
CA LYS A 279 -26.41 -22.74 -1.77
C LYS A 279 -25.66 -21.85 -2.77
N HIS A 280 -26.17 -21.68 -3.98
CA HIS A 280 -25.59 -20.76 -4.96
C HIS A 280 -25.98 -19.32 -4.65
N VAL A 281 -25.03 -18.51 -4.27
CA VAL A 281 -25.18 -17.06 -4.12
C VAL A 281 -24.47 -16.38 -5.30
N ASP A 282 -25.25 -15.77 -6.20
CA ASP A 282 -24.68 -14.98 -7.30
C ASP A 282 -24.45 -13.56 -6.82
N ILE A 283 -23.19 -13.18 -6.59
CA ILE A 283 -22.77 -11.85 -6.15
C ILE A 283 -21.99 -11.09 -7.22
N ARG A 284 -22.01 -11.51 -8.49
CA ARG A 284 -21.26 -10.84 -9.58
C ARG A 284 -21.55 -9.34 -9.68
N LYS A 285 -22.81 -8.95 -9.48
CA LYS A 285 -23.19 -7.53 -9.46
C LYS A 285 -22.55 -6.79 -8.28
N LEU A 286 -22.55 -7.39 -7.09
CA LEU A 286 -21.92 -6.83 -5.90
C LEU A 286 -20.40 -6.76 -6.06
N GLU A 287 -19.74 -7.83 -6.53
CA GLU A 287 -18.30 -7.83 -6.81
C GLU A 287 -17.93 -6.67 -7.75
N ARG A 288 -18.68 -6.47 -8.83
CA ARG A 288 -18.45 -5.36 -9.77
C ARG A 288 -18.63 -3.99 -9.11
N GLN A 289 -19.67 -3.81 -8.28
CA GLN A 289 -19.92 -2.56 -7.57
C GLN A 289 -18.81 -2.27 -6.55
N LEU A 290 -18.39 -3.27 -5.78
CA LEU A 290 -17.27 -3.17 -4.84
C LEU A 290 -15.98 -2.81 -5.57
N PHE A 291 -15.70 -3.45 -6.71
CA PHE A 291 -14.49 -3.18 -7.49
C PHE A 291 -14.45 -1.74 -8.03
N VAL A 292 -15.58 -1.20 -8.53
CA VAL A 292 -15.67 0.20 -8.98
C VAL A 292 -15.46 1.14 -7.81
N PHE A 293 -16.16 0.88 -6.70
CA PHE A 293 -16.03 1.70 -5.49
C PHE A 293 -14.61 1.68 -4.92
N GLN A 294 -13.92 0.54 -4.99
CA GLN A 294 -12.50 0.45 -4.62
C GLN A 294 -11.64 1.44 -5.42
N GLY A 295 -11.82 1.46 -6.75
CA GLY A 295 -11.05 2.36 -7.60
C GLY A 295 -11.27 3.84 -7.23
N GLU A 296 -12.52 4.22 -6.93
CA GLU A 296 -12.87 5.58 -6.50
C GLU A 296 -12.26 5.92 -5.13
N MET A 297 -12.39 5.02 -4.16
CA MET A 297 -11.82 5.21 -2.83
C MET A 297 -10.29 5.20 -2.83
N SER A 298 -9.67 4.29 -3.57
CA SER A 298 -8.20 4.28 -3.71
C SER A 298 -7.69 5.59 -4.30
N PHE A 299 -8.34 6.10 -5.34
CA PHE A 299 -7.98 7.39 -5.94
C PHE A 299 -8.04 8.54 -4.91
N LEU A 300 -9.11 8.63 -4.12
CA LEU A 300 -9.23 9.67 -3.09
C LEU A 300 -8.15 9.51 -2.01
N LEU A 301 -8.01 8.30 -1.47
CA LEU A 301 -7.06 8.03 -0.40
C LEU A 301 -5.61 8.23 -0.87
N GLU A 302 -5.25 7.76 -2.07
CA GLU A 302 -3.93 8.01 -2.67
C GLU A 302 -3.66 9.51 -2.81
N THR A 303 -4.64 10.26 -3.32
CA THR A 303 -4.52 11.70 -3.50
C THR A 303 -4.23 12.40 -2.17
N PHE A 304 -5.01 12.11 -1.13
CA PHE A 304 -4.79 12.71 0.19
C PHE A 304 -3.48 12.29 0.83
N PHE A 305 -3.14 10.98 0.82
CA PHE A 305 -1.94 10.49 1.49
C PHE A 305 -0.65 10.99 0.85
N PHE A 306 -0.58 11.07 -0.47
CA PHE A 306 0.61 11.59 -1.12
C PHE A 306 0.77 13.11 -0.92
N VAL A 307 -0.33 13.86 -0.83
CA VAL A 307 -0.27 15.28 -0.43
C VAL A 307 0.19 15.39 1.02
N PHE A 308 -0.31 14.56 1.94
CA PHE A 308 0.11 14.55 3.34
C PHE A 308 1.60 14.19 3.49
N LEU A 309 2.10 13.20 2.75
CA LEU A 309 3.54 12.92 2.70
C LEU A 309 4.35 14.13 2.25
N GLY A 310 3.85 14.86 1.26
CA GLY A 310 4.50 16.09 0.80
C GLY A 310 4.49 17.19 1.88
N MET A 311 3.41 17.32 2.66
CA MET A 311 3.32 18.29 3.74
C MET A 311 4.28 18.00 4.88
N GLU A 312 4.55 16.73 5.16
CA GLU A 312 5.52 16.29 6.17
C GLU A 312 6.98 16.34 5.66
N PHE A 313 7.21 16.70 4.41
CA PHE A 313 8.53 16.67 3.81
C PHE A 313 9.42 17.78 4.36
N ALA A 314 10.51 17.39 5.02
CA ALA A 314 11.49 18.34 5.55
C ALA A 314 12.34 18.98 4.44
N VAL A 315 12.17 20.27 4.19
CA VAL A 315 12.82 21.04 3.12
C VAL A 315 14.13 21.70 3.59
N SER A 316 14.90 21.07 4.46
CA SER A 316 16.25 21.52 4.80
C SER A 316 17.31 20.84 3.92
N ALA A 317 18.42 21.54 3.63
CA ALA A 317 19.49 20.96 2.82
C ALA A 317 20.07 19.67 3.45
N SER A 318 20.19 19.63 4.78
CA SER A 318 20.64 18.46 5.53
C SER A 318 19.65 17.28 5.42
N SER A 319 18.34 17.53 5.55
CA SER A 319 17.31 16.50 5.42
C SER A 319 17.22 15.95 3.99
N ILE A 320 17.41 16.81 2.99
CA ILE A 320 17.43 16.39 1.58
C ILE A 320 18.63 15.48 1.32
N LEU A 321 19.84 15.84 1.75
CA LEU A 321 21.03 15.02 1.57
C LEU A 321 20.91 13.69 2.31
N PHE A 322 20.48 13.71 3.57
CA PHE A 322 20.24 12.52 4.37
C PHE A 322 19.21 11.60 3.73
N GLY A 323 18.06 12.16 3.32
CA GLY A 323 16.99 11.40 2.67
C GLY A 323 17.43 10.77 1.33
N LEU A 324 18.24 11.49 0.54
CA LEU A 324 18.78 10.98 -0.70
C LEU A 324 19.79 9.86 -0.47
N GLU A 325 20.73 10.02 0.46
CA GLU A 325 21.77 9.05 0.80
C GLU A 325 21.14 7.73 1.28
N PHE A 326 20.32 7.81 2.33
CA PHE A 326 19.67 6.62 2.89
C PHE A 326 18.56 6.09 1.98
N GLY A 327 17.83 6.94 1.27
CA GLY A 327 16.84 6.52 0.29
C GLY A 327 17.47 5.70 -0.85
N LEU A 328 18.62 6.12 -1.38
CA LEU A 328 19.36 5.35 -2.38
C LEU A 328 19.86 4.02 -1.82
N LEU A 329 20.38 4.00 -0.58
CA LEU A 329 20.81 2.76 0.09
C LEU A 329 19.64 1.77 0.26
N ILE A 330 18.50 2.25 0.74
CA ILE A 330 17.27 1.45 0.90
C ILE A 330 16.85 0.87 -0.45
N VAL A 331 16.75 1.69 -1.48
CA VAL A 331 16.24 1.27 -2.79
C VAL A 331 17.22 0.34 -3.50
N ALA A 332 18.53 0.57 -3.38
CA ALA A 332 19.55 -0.36 -3.88
C ALA A 332 19.44 -1.73 -3.21
N THR A 333 19.23 -1.75 -1.88
CA THR A 333 19.01 -2.97 -1.10
C THR A 333 17.73 -3.68 -1.55
N LEU A 334 16.61 -2.97 -1.68
CA LEU A 334 15.34 -3.54 -2.17
C LEU A 334 15.48 -4.10 -3.58
N LEU A 335 16.20 -3.42 -4.48
CA LEU A 335 16.46 -3.91 -5.82
C LEU A 335 17.32 -5.20 -5.81
N ALA A 336 18.32 -5.26 -4.95
CA ALA A 336 19.14 -6.47 -4.78
C ALA A 336 18.33 -7.65 -4.25
N VAL A 337 17.52 -7.42 -3.20
CA VAL A 337 16.58 -8.41 -2.65
C VAL A 337 15.55 -8.83 -3.69
N ARG A 338 15.01 -7.87 -4.46
CA ARG A 338 14.08 -8.14 -5.56
C ARG A 338 14.72 -9.01 -6.64
N ALA A 339 15.94 -8.69 -7.04
CA ALA A 339 16.67 -9.46 -8.05
C ALA A 339 16.93 -10.90 -7.58
N LEU A 340 17.26 -11.08 -6.31
CA LEU A 340 17.49 -12.41 -5.71
C LEU A 340 16.17 -13.20 -5.65
N SER A 341 15.13 -12.64 -5.03
CA SER A 341 13.84 -13.30 -4.84
C SER A 341 13.19 -13.70 -6.16
N VAL A 342 13.19 -12.81 -7.16
CA VAL A 342 12.64 -13.09 -8.50
C VAL A 342 13.45 -14.17 -9.22
N ARG A 343 14.78 -14.18 -9.11
CA ARG A 343 15.60 -15.25 -9.72
C ARG A 343 15.27 -16.61 -9.13
N VAL A 344 15.05 -16.69 -7.83
CA VAL A 344 14.71 -17.94 -7.13
C VAL A 344 13.29 -18.38 -7.47
N SER A 345 12.29 -17.51 -7.32
CA SER A 345 10.87 -17.84 -7.49
C SER A 345 10.49 -18.15 -8.94
N THR A 346 11.16 -17.48 -9.91
CA THR A 346 10.93 -17.72 -11.36
C THR A 346 11.93 -18.67 -11.98
N ALA A 347 12.75 -19.38 -11.17
CA ALA A 347 13.65 -20.39 -11.68
C ALA A 347 12.85 -21.49 -12.41
N ARG A 348 13.37 -21.91 -13.58
CA ARG A 348 12.74 -22.95 -14.42
C ARG A 348 11.25 -22.69 -14.72
N SER A 349 10.86 -21.42 -14.98
CA SER A 349 9.51 -21.03 -15.35
C SER A 349 9.44 -20.38 -16.72
N ASP A 350 8.25 -20.39 -17.33
CA ASP A 350 7.96 -19.72 -18.61
C ASP A 350 8.15 -18.19 -18.54
N MET A 351 8.28 -17.63 -17.31
CA MET A 351 8.49 -16.21 -17.04
C MET A 351 9.95 -15.79 -17.18
N ALA A 352 10.88 -16.71 -17.49
CA ALA A 352 12.31 -16.41 -17.59
C ALA A 352 12.62 -15.26 -18.57
N GLY A 353 11.88 -15.15 -19.67
CA GLY A 353 12.01 -14.05 -20.65
C GLY A 353 11.59 -12.67 -20.11
N ASP A 354 10.69 -12.64 -19.15
CA ASP A 354 10.16 -11.40 -18.56
C ASP A 354 10.86 -11.04 -17.23
N ARG A 355 11.83 -11.86 -16.78
CA ARG A 355 12.48 -11.72 -15.47
C ARG A 355 13.04 -10.34 -15.20
N LYS A 356 13.67 -9.70 -16.20
CA LYS A 356 14.22 -8.34 -16.06
C LYS A 356 13.12 -7.32 -15.76
N ALA A 357 11.98 -7.43 -16.44
CA ALA A 357 10.83 -6.56 -16.18
C ALA A 357 10.25 -6.82 -14.78
N ILE A 358 10.08 -8.09 -14.38
CA ILE A 358 9.58 -8.46 -13.04
C ILE A 358 10.51 -7.92 -11.94
N ILE A 359 11.83 -7.94 -12.13
CA ILE A 359 12.81 -7.38 -11.17
C ILE A 359 12.63 -5.86 -11.05
N LEU A 360 12.45 -5.15 -12.15
CA LEU A 360 12.31 -3.69 -12.15
C LEU A 360 10.91 -3.21 -11.75
N SER A 361 9.92 -4.11 -11.70
CA SER A 361 8.54 -3.80 -11.27
C SER A 361 8.41 -3.95 -9.76
N PHE A 362 8.84 -2.92 -9.00
CA PHE A 362 8.75 -2.88 -7.52
C PHE A 362 8.38 -1.49 -6.98
N PRO A 363 7.45 -0.78 -7.62
CA PRO A 363 7.05 0.55 -7.16
C PRO A 363 6.32 0.44 -5.83
N GLN A 364 6.63 1.31 -4.90
CA GLN A 364 5.92 1.47 -3.64
C GLN A 364 4.78 2.49 -3.77
N GLY A 365 3.75 2.36 -2.93
CA GLY A 365 2.55 3.17 -3.11
C GLY A 365 1.82 3.54 -1.82
N LEU A 366 0.47 3.52 -1.91
CA LEU A 366 -0.44 3.97 -0.86
C LEU A 366 -0.19 3.29 0.48
N THR A 367 0.10 1.99 0.49
CA THR A 367 0.32 1.24 1.74
C THR A 367 1.52 1.80 2.50
N VAL A 368 2.66 2.03 1.83
CA VAL A 368 3.86 2.61 2.45
C VAL A 368 3.57 4.02 2.95
N ALA A 369 2.90 4.85 2.14
CA ALA A 369 2.51 6.21 2.49
C ALA A 369 1.65 6.24 3.77
N THR A 370 0.63 5.38 3.81
CA THR A 370 -0.29 5.28 4.95
C THR A 370 0.43 4.82 6.22
N LEU A 371 1.24 3.75 6.13
CA LEU A 371 1.95 3.22 7.29
C LEU A 371 3.00 4.21 7.82
N ALA A 372 3.66 4.95 6.92
CA ALA A 372 4.59 6.01 7.32
C ALA A 372 3.89 7.12 8.10
N ILE A 373 2.75 7.62 7.64
CA ILE A 373 1.97 8.64 8.35
C ILE A 373 1.42 8.10 9.68
N LEU A 374 0.97 6.82 9.72
CA LEU A 374 0.51 6.21 10.96
C LEU A 374 1.63 6.08 12.01
N SER A 375 2.91 6.01 11.60
CA SER A 375 4.03 6.02 12.56
C SER A 375 4.09 7.31 13.39
N LEU A 376 3.70 8.45 12.81
CA LEU A 376 3.54 9.72 13.54
C LEU A 376 2.40 9.64 14.56
N GLN A 377 1.28 9.04 14.19
CA GLN A 377 0.12 8.90 15.06
C GLN A 377 0.41 7.98 16.26
N TYR A 378 1.23 6.95 16.08
CA TYR A 378 1.69 6.08 17.17
C TYR A 378 2.81 6.70 18.00
N ASN A 379 3.20 7.97 17.73
CA ASN A 379 4.23 8.71 18.42
C ASN A 379 5.56 7.94 18.53
N LEU A 380 5.98 7.32 17.44
CA LEU A 380 7.29 6.66 17.39
C LEU A 380 8.40 7.71 17.46
N PRO A 381 9.48 7.48 18.21
CA PRO A 381 10.56 8.47 18.39
C PRO A 381 11.19 8.96 17.08
N ASN A 382 11.29 8.07 16.07
CA ASN A 382 11.89 8.37 14.76
C ASN A 382 10.85 8.53 13.64
N ALA A 383 9.58 8.84 13.96
CA ALA A 383 8.47 8.88 12.99
C ALA A 383 8.73 9.86 11.83
N ASP A 384 9.27 11.06 12.12
CA ASP A 384 9.60 12.05 11.07
C ASP A 384 10.63 11.50 10.08
N THR A 385 11.62 10.78 10.57
CA THR A 385 12.65 10.13 9.74
C THR A 385 12.05 8.95 8.95
N ILE A 386 11.14 8.19 9.54
CA ILE A 386 10.39 7.13 8.85
C ILE A 386 9.62 7.72 7.67
N VAL A 387 8.88 8.81 7.87
CA VAL A 387 8.11 9.49 6.82
C VAL A 387 9.04 10.00 5.72
N LEU A 388 10.15 10.65 6.09
CA LEU A 388 11.15 11.14 5.14
C LEU A 388 11.69 10.00 4.27
N LEU A 389 12.21 8.94 4.88
CA LEU A 389 12.83 7.81 4.16
C LEU A 389 11.81 6.99 3.35
N ALA A 390 10.60 6.83 3.85
CA ALA A 390 9.50 6.21 3.11
C ALA A 390 9.13 7.03 1.87
N THR A 391 9.08 8.36 1.98
CA THR A 391 8.82 9.25 0.84
C THR A 391 9.91 9.12 -0.23
N TYR A 392 11.19 9.12 0.14
CA TYR A 392 12.29 8.88 -0.79
C TYR A 392 12.21 7.47 -1.42
N SER A 393 11.87 6.46 -0.63
CA SER A 393 11.71 5.08 -1.12
C SER A 393 10.59 4.99 -2.17
N ILE A 394 9.43 5.61 -1.93
CA ILE A 394 8.32 5.72 -2.88
C ILE A 394 8.80 6.40 -4.18
N ILE A 395 9.42 7.57 -4.07
CA ILE A 395 9.87 8.34 -5.23
C ILE A 395 10.87 7.54 -6.06
N LEU A 396 11.90 7.00 -5.44
CA LEU A 396 12.99 6.32 -6.14
C LEU A 396 12.56 4.96 -6.73
N THR A 397 11.77 4.14 -6.00
CA THR A 397 11.29 2.85 -6.53
C THR A 397 10.39 3.03 -7.74
N ASN A 398 9.54 4.03 -7.73
CA ASN A 398 8.67 4.34 -8.86
C ASN A 398 9.45 4.92 -10.04
N LEU A 399 10.46 5.75 -9.78
CA LEU A 399 11.35 6.29 -10.82
C LEU A 399 12.10 5.16 -11.53
N ILE A 400 12.70 4.25 -10.75
CA ILE A 400 13.42 3.08 -11.28
C ILE A 400 12.47 2.18 -12.08
N THR A 401 11.26 1.91 -11.55
CA THR A 401 10.26 1.11 -12.26
C THR A 401 9.88 1.76 -13.59
N THR A 402 9.53 3.05 -13.58
CA THR A 402 9.09 3.78 -14.79
C THR A 402 10.17 3.82 -15.85
N ILE A 403 11.41 4.19 -15.47
CA ILE A 403 12.56 4.25 -16.39
C ILE A 403 12.91 2.85 -16.88
N GLY A 404 12.96 1.87 -15.99
CA GLY A 404 13.32 0.48 -16.31
C GLY A 404 12.36 -0.13 -17.32
N GLU A 405 11.07 0.06 -17.15
CA GLU A 405 10.05 -0.45 -18.06
C GLU A 405 10.08 0.29 -19.42
N TYR A 406 10.29 1.60 -19.41
CA TYR A 406 10.48 2.37 -20.65
C TYR A 406 11.66 1.85 -21.47
N LEU A 407 12.81 1.57 -20.82
CA LEU A 407 14.00 1.03 -21.51
C LEU A 407 13.74 -0.37 -22.08
N ILE A 408 12.99 -1.21 -21.37
CA ILE A 408 12.61 -2.55 -21.84
C ILE A 408 11.67 -2.44 -23.05
N ALA A 409 10.67 -1.56 -23.00
CA ALA A 409 9.75 -1.33 -24.11
C ALA A 409 10.51 -0.88 -25.39
N LYS A 410 11.42 0.08 -25.25
CA LYS A 410 12.26 0.57 -26.36
C LYS A 410 13.08 -0.55 -26.98
N ASN A 411 13.67 -1.42 -26.18
CA ASN A 411 14.49 -2.55 -26.68
C ASN A 411 13.65 -3.62 -27.39
N LYS A 412 12.39 -3.84 -26.98
CA LYS A 412 11.46 -4.76 -27.66
C LYS A 412 11.04 -4.24 -29.03
N VAL A 413 10.90 -2.93 -29.20
CA VAL A 413 10.54 -2.30 -30.50
C VAL A 413 11.71 -2.31 -31.49
N ILE A 414 12.96 -2.18 -31.01
CA ILE A 414 14.14 -2.10 -31.86
C ILE A 414 14.59 -3.50 -32.36
N ARG A 415 14.35 -4.58 -31.62
CA ARG A 415 14.74 -5.93 -32.04
C ARG A 415 14.12 -6.40 -33.37
N PRO A 416 12.79 -6.33 -33.62
CA PRO A 416 12.21 -6.78 -34.87
C PRO A 416 12.68 -5.96 -36.08
N VAL A 417 13.00 -4.66 -35.90
CA VAL A 417 13.53 -3.82 -36.99
C VAL A 417 14.95 -4.24 -37.36
N LYS A 418 15.80 -4.60 -36.41
CA LYS A 418 17.16 -5.12 -36.73
C LYS A 418 17.15 -6.49 -37.38
N GLU A 419 16.24 -7.39 -36.96
CA GLU A 419 16.12 -8.71 -37.60
C GLU A 419 15.49 -8.63 -39.02
N ALA A 420 14.64 -7.63 -39.28
CA ALA A 420 14.08 -7.38 -40.61
C ALA A 420 15.06 -6.70 -41.57
N VAL A 421 16.03 -5.96 -41.06
CA VAL A 421 17.08 -5.30 -41.86
C VAL A 421 18.29 -6.23 -42.19
N LEU A 422 18.41 -7.32 -41.40
CA LEU A 422 19.47 -8.32 -41.56
C LEU A 422 19.03 -9.58 -42.36
N ARG A 423 17.78 -9.61 -42.82
CA ARG A 423 17.25 -10.57 -43.81
C ARG A 423 16.99 -9.89 -45.12
#